data_e79b287a2f1ac6e842579e71c7a5954e
#
_entry.id   e79b287a2f1ac6e842579e71c7a5954e
#
_cell.length_a   1.000
_cell.length_b   1.000
_cell.length_c   1.000
_cell.angle_alpha   90.00
_cell.angle_beta   90.00
_cell.angle_gamma   90.00
#
_symmetry.space_group_name_H-M   'P 1'
#
loop_
_entity.id
_entity.type
_entity.pdbx_description
1 polymer ?
#
loop_
_entity_poly.entity_id
_entity_poly.type
_entity_poly.pdbx_seq_one_letter_code
_entity_poly.pdbx_strand_id
1 'polypeptide(L)'
;MKRIGTLVLVLVLMSGFAFAQGSNEKTETANSTVKTLRVAMECGYAPYNWTQTDDSNGAVPIADSNDYAYGYDVMMAKLIAEKLGYKLQVVKLDWDSLVPAVQSGSVDCVIAGQSITSDRLQMVDFTTPYYYASIICLTNKDSKFASAKGISDLAGGTCTSQLGTVWYDTCLPQISHAKILPAQESAPAMLVALNSKRVDFICTDMPTAQAAIIAYPTMKILDFTSTNDDFKVSQEDINIGVSVSKKNPELTKAINGVLATLTVDDFNAMMDKAISVQPLSK
;
A
#
# COMPACT_ATOMS: atom_id res chain seq x y z
N MET A 1 11.61 -88.75 -0.58
CA MET A 1 12.99 -89.08 -0.16
C MET A 1 13.50 -87.93 0.66
N LYS A 2 13.45 -87.96 1.97
CA LYS A 2 14.54 -88.18 2.93
C LYS A 2 15.73 -87.21 2.64
N ARG A 3 16.05 -86.25 3.54
CA ARG A 3 16.82 -86.30 4.79
C ARG A 3 16.88 -84.92 5.39
N ILE A 4 16.48 -84.55 6.63
CA ILE A 4 17.07 -84.80 7.96
C ILE A 4 18.52 -84.16 8.07
N GLY A 5 18.65 -83.28 9.02
CA GLY A 5 19.90 -83.01 9.74
C GLY A 5 20.04 -81.49 9.97
N THR A 6 20.33 -81.00 11.06
CA THR A 6 20.60 -81.36 12.44
C THR A 6 20.79 -80.01 13.19
N LEU A 7 20.22 -79.92 14.34
CA LEU A 7 20.30 -78.86 15.35
C LEU A 7 21.73 -78.82 15.91
N VAL A 8 22.35 -77.65 16.01
CA VAL A 8 23.46 -77.42 16.95
C VAL A 8 23.20 -76.15 17.73
N LEU A 9 22.86 -76.35 18.97
CA LEU A 9 22.72 -75.36 20.03
C LEU A 9 24.12 -75.11 20.60
N VAL A 10 24.60 -73.84 20.51
CA VAL A 10 25.77 -73.40 21.28
C VAL A 10 25.37 -72.27 22.17
N LEU A 11 25.31 -72.52 23.44
CA LEU A 11 25.12 -71.59 24.54
C LEU A 11 26.53 -71.01 24.86
N VAL A 12 26.74 -69.73 24.80
CA VAL A 12 27.86 -69.11 25.45
C VAL A 12 27.39 -67.92 26.29
N LEU A 13 27.75 -68.01 27.53
CA LEU A 13 27.43 -67.16 28.64
C LEU A 13 28.23 -65.82 28.58
N MET A 14 27.51 -64.76 28.97
CA MET A 14 27.91 -63.61 29.79
C MET A 14 29.26 -62.90 29.55
N SER A 15 29.16 -61.62 29.27
CA SER A 15 29.77 -60.60 30.16
C SER A 15 29.18 -59.26 29.83
N GLY A 16 28.54 -58.61 30.81
CA GLY A 16 27.97 -57.28 30.70
C GLY A 16 29.08 -56.22 30.60
N PHE A 17 28.92 -55.35 29.63
CA PHE A 17 29.48 -53.99 29.67
C PHE A 17 28.34 -53.00 29.50
N ALA A 18 28.06 -52.31 30.59
CA ALA A 18 27.17 -51.14 30.55
C ALA A 18 27.93 -50.01 29.81
N PHE A 19 27.57 -49.79 28.57
CA PHE A 19 27.88 -48.53 27.91
C PHE A 19 26.79 -47.52 28.21
N ALA A 20 27.10 -46.50 28.99
CA ALA A 20 26.29 -45.33 29.12
C ALA A 20 26.19 -44.68 27.74
N GLN A 21 25.06 -44.82 27.09
CA GLN A 21 24.72 -44.13 25.85
C GLN A 21 24.30 -42.70 26.20
N GLY A 22 25.28 -41.81 26.14
CA GLY A 22 24.99 -40.39 26.16
C GLY A 22 24.05 -40.07 24.99
N SER A 23 22.81 -39.71 25.30
CA SER A 23 21.88 -39.13 24.34
C SER A 23 22.47 -37.78 23.87
N ASN A 24 23.12 -37.80 22.71
CA ASN A 24 23.28 -36.57 21.94
C ASN A 24 21.89 -36.15 21.46
N GLU A 25 21.20 -35.37 22.26
CA GLU A 25 20.17 -34.49 21.72
C GLU A 25 20.83 -33.58 20.66
N LYS A 26 20.73 -33.99 19.40
CA LYS A 26 20.88 -33.10 18.31
C LYS A 26 19.78 -32.03 18.49
N THR A 27 20.17 -30.88 19.03
CA THR A 27 19.38 -29.66 18.89
C THR A 27 19.27 -29.45 17.39
N GLU A 28 18.16 -29.89 16.78
CA GLU A 28 17.74 -29.41 15.48
C GLU A 28 17.52 -27.92 15.64
N THR A 29 18.53 -27.14 15.27
CA THR A 29 18.36 -25.73 14.94
C THR A 29 17.36 -25.71 13.79
N ALA A 30 16.11 -25.51 14.12
CA ALA A 30 15.07 -25.21 13.15
C ALA A 30 15.57 -24.01 12.36
N ASN A 31 16.01 -24.28 11.15
CA ASN A 31 16.36 -23.25 10.17
C ASN A 31 15.02 -22.62 9.77
N SER A 32 14.50 -21.73 10.62
CA SER A 32 13.28 -21.00 10.34
C SER A 32 13.58 -20.07 9.17
N THR A 33 13.26 -20.51 7.96
CA THR A 33 13.29 -19.66 6.80
C THR A 33 12.37 -18.46 7.09
N VAL A 34 12.99 -17.27 7.21
CA VAL A 34 12.24 -16.02 7.46
C VAL A 34 11.19 -15.88 6.37
N LYS A 35 9.93 -15.79 6.76
CA LYS A 35 8.82 -15.61 5.81
C LYS A 35 9.00 -14.28 5.06
N THR A 36 8.60 -14.27 3.80
CA THR A 36 8.58 -13.05 2.99
C THR A 36 7.16 -12.48 2.97
N LEU A 37 7.03 -11.18 3.20
CA LEU A 37 5.81 -10.41 2.99
C LEU A 37 5.91 -9.72 1.61
N ARG A 38 5.12 -10.19 0.65
CA ARG A 38 5.03 -9.63 -0.70
C ARG A 38 3.98 -8.54 -0.69
N VAL A 39 4.43 -7.29 -0.85
CA VAL A 39 3.57 -6.10 -0.80
C VAL A 39 3.51 -5.47 -2.18
N ALA A 40 2.32 -5.38 -2.77
CA ALA A 40 2.12 -4.67 -4.03
C ALA A 40 1.82 -3.19 -3.82
N MET A 41 2.34 -2.35 -4.70
CA MET A 41 2.10 -0.92 -4.82
C MET A 41 2.42 -0.46 -6.24
N GLU A 42 1.96 0.74 -6.63
CA GLU A 42 2.22 1.29 -7.99
C GLU A 42 3.68 1.70 -8.19
N CYS A 43 4.37 2.12 -7.12
CA CYS A 43 5.68 2.76 -7.16
C CYS A 43 5.72 3.97 -8.11
N GLY A 44 4.61 4.67 -8.25
CA GLY A 44 4.43 5.83 -9.10
C GLY A 44 3.54 6.91 -8.47
N TYR A 45 3.18 6.78 -7.21
CA TYR A 45 2.21 7.61 -6.50
C TYR A 45 2.84 8.33 -5.31
N ALA A 46 3.65 9.36 -5.55
CA ALA A 46 4.20 10.22 -4.48
C ALA A 46 3.08 11.08 -3.84
N PRO A 47 3.10 11.27 -2.49
CA PRO A 47 4.13 10.88 -1.53
C PRO A 47 3.93 9.47 -0.93
N TYR A 48 2.92 8.72 -1.36
CA TYR A 48 2.63 7.39 -0.82
C TYR A 48 3.71 6.37 -1.21
N ASN A 49 3.97 6.21 -2.50
CA ASN A 49 4.99 5.28 -3.00
C ASN A 49 5.53 5.73 -4.36
N TRP A 50 6.83 5.70 -4.54
CA TRP A 50 7.49 6.08 -5.80
C TRP A 50 8.72 5.24 -6.09
N THR A 51 9.15 5.24 -7.36
CA THR A 51 10.39 4.61 -7.81
C THR A 51 11.55 5.61 -7.73
N GLN A 52 12.71 5.14 -7.26
CA GLN A 52 13.99 5.86 -7.30
C GLN A 52 15.13 4.91 -7.68
N THR A 53 16.28 5.47 -8.07
CA THR A 53 17.41 4.71 -8.63
C THR A 53 18.41 4.22 -7.60
N ASP A 54 18.29 4.65 -6.34
CA ASP A 54 19.20 4.30 -5.24
C ASP A 54 18.43 3.96 -3.96
N ASP A 55 19.16 3.49 -2.95
CA ASP A 55 18.62 3.11 -1.64
C ASP A 55 18.52 4.27 -0.64
N SER A 56 18.68 5.52 -1.10
CA SER A 56 18.60 6.70 -0.23
C SER A 56 17.29 6.74 0.56
N ASN A 57 17.31 7.39 1.71
CA ASN A 57 16.20 7.45 2.66
C ASN A 57 15.77 6.09 3.24
N GLY A 58 16.45 5.00 2.92
CA GLY A 58 16.10 3.65 3.30
C GLY A 58 15.06 3.01 2.36
N ALA A 59 15.11 3.37 1.08
CA ALA A 59 14.31 2.75 0.04
C ALA A 59 14.57 1.24 -0.06
N VAL A 60 13.60 0.51 -0.57
CA VAL A 60 13.58 -0.95 -0.65
C VAL A 60 13.68 -1.37 -2.12
N PRO A 61 14.51 -2.36 -2.47
CA PRO A 61 14.54 -2.88 -3.84
C PRO A 61 13.15 -3.31 -4.31
N ILE A 62 12.79 -2.95 -5.54
CA ILE A 62 11.60 -3.43 -6.22
C ILE A 62 11.91 -4.81 -6.82
N ALA A 63 11.04 -5.79 -6.60
CA ALA A 63 11.21 -7.13 -7.16
C ALA A 63 11.30 -7.07 -8.69
N ASP A 64 12.20 -7.87 -9.25
CA ASP A 64 12.44 -7.99 -10.70
C ASP A 64 12.82 -6.66 -11.38
N SER A 65 13.38 -5.70 -10.63
CA SER A 65 13.85 -4.40 -11.10
C SER A 65 15.21 -4.06 -10.50
N ASN A 66 15.93 -3.13 -11.12
CA ASN A 66 17.14 -2.52 -10.58
C ASN A 66 16.85 -1.26 -9.75
N ASP A 67 15.59 -0.86 -9.67
CA ASP A 67 15.14 0.32 -8.97
C ASP A 67 14.69 0.02 -7.54
N TYR A 68 14.46 1.08 -6.79
CA TYR A 68 14.02 1.05 -5.40
C TYR A 68 12.68 1.77 -5.24
N ALA A 69 11.89 1.30 -4.29
CA ALA A 69 10.66 1.96 -3.86
C ALA A 69 10.89 2.73 -2.56
N TYR A 70 10.34 3.93 -2.47
CA TYR A 70 10.25 4.69 -1.24
C TYR A 70 8.90 5.43 -1.14
N GLY A 71 8.62 6.00 0.03
CA GLY A 71 7.39 6.74 0.33
C GLY A 71 6.72 6.25 1.60
N TYR A 72 5.57 6.86 1.89
CA TYR A 72 4.78 6.56 3.08
C TYR A 72 4.41 5.07 3.18
N ASP A 73 3.89 4.49 2.09
CA ASP A 73 3.48 3.09 2.02
C ASP A 73 4.66 2.14 2.21
N VAL A 74 5.84 2.51 1.67
CA VAL A 74 7.07 1.70 1.84
C VAL A 74 7.55 1.74 3.28
N MET A 75 7.50 2.90 3.95
CA MET A 75 7.83 3.02 5.37
C MET A 75 6.87 2.17 6.21
N MET A 76 5.57 2.21 5.91
CA MET A 76 4.56 1.38 6.58
C MET A 76 4.81 -0.12 6.33
N ALA A 77 5.08 -0.52 5.10
CA ALA A 77 5.39 -1.91 4.74
C ALA A 77 6.62 -2.43 5.48
N LYS A 78 7.68 -1.60 5.58
CA LYS A 78 8.90 -1.94 6.36
C LYS A 78 8.57 -2.16 7.82
N LEU A 79 7.83 -1.24 8.44
CA LEU A 79 7.44 -1.33 9.83
C LEU A 79 6.62 -2.60 10.10
N ILE A 80 5.63 -2.89 9.26
CA ILE A 80 4.79 -4.10 9.36
C ILE A 80 5.66 -5.36 9.23
N ALA A 81 6.49 -5.45 8.20
CA ALA A 81 7.34 -6.61 7.97
C ALA A 81 8.31 -6.84 9.13
N GLU A 82 8.96 -5.79 9.63
CA GLU A 82 9.87 -5.84 10.78
C GLU A 82 9.16 -6.33 12.05
N LYS A 83 8.01 -5.77 12.39
CA LYS A 83 7.23 -6.15 13.58
C LYS A 83 6.72 -7.57 13.52
N LEU A 84 6.44 -8.09 12.32
CA LEU A 84 5.99 -9.48 12.10
C LEU A 84 7.15 -10.46 11.91
N GLY A 85 8.40 -9.99 11.88
CA GLY A 85 9.58 -10.82 11.64
C GLY A 85 9.65 -11.38 10.21
N TYR A 86 9.13 -10.65 9.23
CA TYR A 86 9.11 -11.01 7.81
C TYR A 86 10.18 -10.24 7.03
N LYS A 87 10.66 -10.83 5.94
CA LYS A 87 11.43 -10.11 4.92
C LYS A 87 10.44 -9.37 4.00
N LEU A 88 10.62 -8.06 3.83
CA LEU A 88 9.82 -7.28 2.89
C LEU A 88 10.26 -7.56 1.45
N GLN A 89 9.29 -7.76 0.55
CA GLN A 89 9.45 -7.74 -0.88
C GLN A 89 8.41 -6.80 -1.50
N VAL A 90 8.85 -5.71 -2.10
CA VAL A 90 7.99 -4.78 -2.83
C VAL A 90 7.78 -5.27 -4.26
N VAL A 91 6.53 -5.37 -4.67
CA VAL A 91 6.11 -5.79 -6.02
C VAL A 91 5.42 -4.60 -6.70
N LYS A 92 6.01 -4.11 -7.78
CA LYS A 92 5.42 -3.00 -8.55
C LYS A 92 4.37 -3.54 -9.51
N LEU A 93 3.16 -2.98 -9.44
CA LEU A 93 2.03 -3.32 -10.32
C LEU A 93 1.26 -2.04 -10.70
N ASP A 94 0.59 -2.09 -11.84
CA ASP A 94 -0.36 -1.05 -12.21
C ASP A 94 -1.57 -1.04 -11.26
N TRP A 95 -2.19 0.13 -11.09
CA TRP A 95 -3.29 0.35 -10.14
C TRP A 95 -4.40 -0.70 -10.25
N ASP A 96 -4.88 -0.97 -11.46
CA ASP A 96 -5.98 -1.91 -11.71
C ASP A 96 -5.61 -3.38 -11.41
N SER A 97 -4.32 -3.68 -11.32
CA SER A 97 -3.80 -5.03 -11.04
C SER A 97 -3.65 -5.32 -9.55
N LEU A 98 -3.71 -4.31 -8.66
CA LEU A 98 -3.42 -4.46 -7.24
C LEU A 98 -4.42 -5.41 -6.53
N VAL A 99 -5.72 -5.15 -6.63
CA VAL A 99 -6.75 -5.99 -6.02
C VAL A 99 -6.78 -7.40 -6.60
N PRO A 100 -6.74 -7.60 -7.93
CA PRO A 100 -6.60 -8.94 -8.53
C PRO A 100 -5.38 -9.72 -8.04
N ALA A 101 -4.24 -9.06 -7.83
CA ALA A 101 -3.02 -9.70 -7.34
C ALA A 101 -3.18 -10.26 -5.91
N VAL A 102 -3.86 -9.53 -5.02
CA VAL A 102 -4.18 -10.01 -3.68
C VAL A 102 -5.19 -11.17 -3.73
N GLN A 103 -6.21 -11.07 -4.57
CA GLN A 103 -7.24 -12.11 -4.69
C GLN A 103 -6.67 -13.44 -5.19
N SER A 104 -5.73 -13.37 -6.15
CA SER A 104 -5.04 -14.56 -6.71
C SER A 104 -3.99 -15.14 -5.75
N GLY A 105 -3.49 -14.36 -4.78
CA GLY A 105 -2.40 -14.73 -3.89
C GLY A 105 -1.02 -14.58 -4.54
N SER A 106 -0.89 -13.86 -5.65
CA SER A 106 0.42 -13.51 -6.23
C SER A 106 1.19 -12.54 -5.33
N VAL A 107 0.49 -11.75 -4.53
CA VAL A 107 1.04 -10.96 -3.42
C VAL A 107 0.25 -11.24 -2.14
N ASP A 108 0.82 -10.91 -0.99
CA ASP A 108 0.20 -11.18 0.31
C ASP A 108 -0.73 -10.05 0.74
N CYS A 109 -0.38 -8.81 0.40
CA CYS A 109 -1.20 -7.63 0.65
C CYS A 109 -0.86 -6.48 -0.33
N VAL A 110 -1.71 -5.45 -0.33
CA VAL A 110 -1.47 -4.18 -1.02
C VAL A 110 -1.38 -3.07 0.02
N ILE A 111 -0.34 -2.24 -0.09
CA ILE A 111 -0.17 -0.99 0.65
C ILE A 111 0.14 0.09 -0.40
N ALA A 112 -0.90 0.82 -0.82
CA ALA A 112 -0.84 1.67 -2.02
C ALA A 112 -1.78 2.88 -1.94
N GLY A 113 -1.98 3.46 -0.76
CA GLY A 113 -2.91 4.58 -0.60
C GLY A 113 -4.36 4.22 -0.92
N GLN A 114 -4.77 2.95 -0.78
CA GLN A 114 -6.11 2.51 -1.16
C GLN A 114 -7.18 2.87 -0.13
N SER A 115 -8.23 3.58 -0.57
CA SER A 115 -9.44 3.81 0.23
C SER A 115 -10.17 2.50 0.53
N ILE A 116 -10.75 2.40 1.73
CA ILE A 116 -11.55 1.26 2.19
C ILE A 116 -12.99 1.43 1.67
N THR A 117 -13.20 1.25 0.37
CA THR A 117 -14.54 1.40 -0.21
C THR A 117 -15.39 0.13 -0.06
N SER A 118 -16.72 0.30 -0.04
CA SER A 118 -17.67 -0.82 0.01
C SER A 118 -17.46 -1.82 -1.13
N ASP A 119 -17.14 -1.34 -2.33
CA ASP A 119 -16.90 -2.20 -3.50
C ASP A 119 -15.63 -3.03 -3.34
N ARG A 120 -14.54 -2.43 -2.83
CA ARG A 120 -13.31 -3.17 -2.54
C ARG A 120 -13.50 -4.17 -1.41
N LEU A 121 -14.29 -3.83 -0.38
CA LEU A 121 -14.63 -4.74 0.72
C LEU A 121 -15.41 -5.98 0.25
N GLN A 122 -16.10 -5.94 -0.89
CA GLN A 122 -16.68 -7.14 -1.48
C GLN A 122 -15.61 -8.11 -2.02
N MET A 123 -14.47 -7.60 -2.45
CA MET A 123 -13.41 -8.35 -3.13
C MET A 123 -12.28 -8.80 -2.19
N VAL A 124 -11.88 -7.96 -1.25
CA VAL A 124 -10.76 -8.16 -0.31
C VAL A 124 -11.16 -7.73 1.09
N ASP A 125 -10.37 -8.14 2.10
CA ASP A 125 -10.45 -7.58 3.45
C ASP A 125 -9.52 -6.38 3.55
N PHE A 126 -9.83 -5.47 4.47
CA PHE A 126 -8.97 -4.36 4.83
C PHE A 126 -8.59 -4.41 6.31
N THR A 127 -7.44 -3.86 6.62
CA THR A 127 -7.05 -3.54 7.99
C THR A 127 -7.84 -2.35 8.52
N THR A 128 -7.67 -2.03 9.81
CA THR A 128 -7.94 -0.68 10.30
C THR A 128 -7.14 0.34 9.48
N PRO A 129 -7.62 1.59 9.36
CA PRO A 129 -6.90 2.62 8.61
C PRO A 129 -5.46 2.81 9.12
N TYR A 130 -4.53 3.01 8.17
CA TYR A 130 -3.17 3.45 8.46
C TYR A 130 -2.93 4.89 8.02
N TYR A 131 -3.92 5.53 7.40
CA TYR A 131 -3.96 6.96 7.13
C TYR A 131 -5.39 7.46 7.00
N TYR A 132 -5.60 8.73 7.36
CA TYR A 132 -6.89 9.41 7.26
C TYR A 132 -6.73 10.58 6.29
N ALA A 133 -7.14 10.37 5.05
CA ALA A 133 -7.04 11.38 4.00
C ALA A 133 -8.22 12.36 4.05
N SER A 134 -8.04 13.54 3.46
CA SER A 134 -9.12 14.45 3.10
C SER A 134 -9.13 14.65 1.60
N ILE A 135 -10.30 14.79 1.03
CA ILE A 135 -10.48 15.04 -0.41
C ILE A 135 -10.39 16.54 -0.66
N ILE A 136 -9.61 16.92 -1.66
CA ILE A 136 -9.43 18.31 -2.08
C ILE A 136 -9.43 18.42 -3.61
N CYS A 137 -9.46 19.63 -4.14
CA CYS A 137 -9.17 19.88 -5.54
C CYS A 137 -7.84 20.62 -5.72
N LEU A 138 -7.20 20.40 -6.88
CA LEU A 138 -6.10 21.20 -7.38
C LEU A 138 -6.53 21.97 -8.63
N THR A 139 -6.11 23.21 -8.73
CA THR A 139 -6.27 24.04 -9.92
C THR A 139 -5.00 24.83 -10.19
N ASN A 140 -4.89 25.49 -11.36
CA ASN A 140 -3.78 26.43 -11.61
C ASN A 140 -4.10 27.78 -10.98
N LYS A 141 -3.09 28.49 -10.49
CA LYS A 141 -3.22 29.83 -9.85
C LYS A 141 -3.84 30.87 -10.76
N ASP A 142 -3.65 30.74 -12.08
CA ASP A 142 -4.20 31.61 -13.10
C ASP A 142 -5.58 31.15 -13.63
N SER A 143 -6.13 30.07 -13.10
CA SER A 143 -7.46 29.59 -13.44
C SER A 143 -8.54 30.49 -12.86
N LYS A 144 -9.66 30.65 -13.57
CA LYS A 144 -10.87 31.31 -13.05
C LYS A 144 -11.42 30.64 -11.79
N PHE A 145 -11.06 29.38 -11.55
CA PHE A 145 -11.46 28.61 -10.37
C PHE A 145 -10.50 28.77 -9.18
N ALA A 146 -9.40 29.51 -9.31
CA ALA A 146 -8.41 29.65 -8.23
C ALA A 146 -8.95 30.34 -6.96
N SER A 147 -10.12 30.99 -7.02
CA SER A 147 -10.77 31.63 -5.88
C SER A 147 -12.00 30.86 -5.37
N ALA A 148 -12.24 29.63 -5.87
CA ALA A 148 -13.35 28.80 -5.45
C ALA A 148 -13.29 28.54 -3.93
N LYS A 149 -14.48 28.59 -3.28
CA LYS A 149 -14.67 28.40 -1.84
C LYS A 149 -15.52 27.19 -1.51
N GLY A 150 -16.03 26.48 -2.52
CA GLY A 150 -16.82 25.28 -2.42
C GLY A 150 -16.93 24.58 -3.77
N ILE A 151 -17.49 23.38 -3.79
CA ILE A 151 -17.67 22.61 -5.03
C ILE A 151 -18.65 23.26 -6.00
N SER A 152 -19.59 24.08 -5.51
CA SER A 152 -20.53 24.83 -6.38
C SER A 152 -19.82 25.88 -7.23
N ASP A 153 -18.72 26.47 -6.75
CA ASP A 153 -17.92 27.43 -7.51
C ASP A 153 -17.16 26.77 -8.68
N LEU A 154 -17.05 25.43 -8.69
CA LEU A 154 -16.39 24.66 -9.76
C LEU A 154 -17.36 24.31 -10.91
N ALA A 155 -18.62 24.74 -10.82
CA ALA A 155 -19.66 24.42 -11.79
C ALA A 155 -19.26 24.79 -13.24
N GLY A 156 -19.53 23.85 -14.15
CA GLY A 156 -19.24 24.00 -15.58
C GLY A 156 -17.75 23.95 -15.97
N GLY A 157 -16.87 23.66 -15.02
CA GLY A 157 -15.43 23.49 -15.28
C GLY A 157 -15.13 22.13 -15.92
N THR A 158 -14.00 22.05 -16.60
CA THR A 158 -13.48 20.81 -17.17
C THR A 158 -12.57 20.13 -16.16
N CYS A 159 -12.79 18.84 -15.88
CA CYS A 159 -12.04 18.13 -14.84
C CYS A 159 -11.75 16.68 -15.22
N THR A 160 -10.84 16.07 -14.49
CA THR A 160 -10.54 14.64 -14.48
C THR A 160 -9.98 14.22 -13.14
N SER A 161 -9.81 12.92 -12.93
CA SER A 161 -9.04 12.34 -11.83
C SER A 161 -8.54 10.94 -12.21
N GLN A 162 -7.96 10.21 -11.26
CA GLN A 162 -7.46 8.87 -11.51
C GLN A 162 -8.61 7.85 -11.59
N LEU A 163 -8.48 6.91 -12.52
CA LEU A 163 -9.43 5.82 -12.76
C LEU A 163 -9.63 4.96 -11.50
N GLY A 164 -10.86 4.52 -11.25
CA GLY A 164 -11.20 3.59 -10.16
C GLY A 164 -10.92 4.16 -8.77
N THR A 165 -11.01 5.47 -8.60
CA THR A 165 -10.86 6.16 -7.32
C THR A 165 -12.15 6.86 -6.91
N VAL A 166 -12.33 7.04 -5.60
CA VAL A 166 -13.42 7.87 -5.03
C VAL A 166 -13.42 9.27 -5.65
N TRP A 167 -12.26 9.81 -5.99
CA TRP A 167 -12.10 11.13 -6.59
C TRP A 167 -12.85 11.24 -7.92
N TYR A 168 -12.66 10.24 -8.80
CA TYR A 168 -13.27 10.25 -10.13
C TYR A 168 -14.73 9.78 -10.08
N ASP A 169 -15.00 8.66 -9.40
CA ASP A 169 -16.29 7.98 -9.48
C ASP A 169 -17.34 8.60 -8.56
N THR A 170 -16.93 9.20 -7.43
CA THR A 170 -17.84 9.74 -6.42
C THR A 170 -17.79 11.26 -6.32
N CYS A 171 -16.60 11.88 -6.35
CA CYS A 171 -16.47 13.32 -6.09
C CYS A 171 -16.79 14.15 -7.33
N LEU A 172 -16.16 13.88 -8.48
CA LEU A 172 -16.38 14.70 -9.68
C LEU A 172 -17.86 14.80 -10.11
N PRO A 173 -18.69 13.73 -10.04
CA PRO A 173 -20.11 13.81 -10.39
C PRO A 173 -20.95 14.75 -9.50
N GLN A 174 -20.45 15.12 -8.32
CA GLN A 174 -21.14 16.06 -7.42
C GLN A 174 -20.99 17.52 -7.86
N ILE A 175 -20.05 17.83 -8.76
CA ILE A 175 -19.82 19.17 -9.26
C ILE A 175 -20.84 19.46 -10.37
N SER A 176 -21.72 20.42 -10.15
CA SER A 176 -22.82 20.76 -11.08
C SER A 176 -22.29 21.14 -12.47
N HIS A 177 -22.83 20.52 -13.51
CA HIS A 177 -22.50 20.77 -14.91
C HIS A 177 -20.99 20.64 -15.25
N ALA A 178 -20.19 19.94 -14.42
CA ALA A 178 -18.79 19.71 -14.73
C ALA A 178 -18.63 18.90 -16.02
N LYS A 179 -17.66 19.29 -16.84
CA LYS A 179 -17.24 18.51 -17.99
C LYS A 179 -16.15 17.52 -17.56
N ILE A 180 -16.58 16.32 -17.17
CA ILE A 180 -15.68 15.26 -16.72
C ILE A 180 -15.05 14.61 -17.96
N LEU A 181 -13.73 14.75 -18.12
CA LEU A 181 -12.95 14.08 -19.16
C LEU A 181 -12.65 12.64 -18.75
N PRO A 182 -12.23 11.76 -19.69
CA PRO A 182 -11.81 10.40 -19.36
C PRO A 182 -10.81 10.37 -18.22
N ALA A 183 -10.98 9.39 -17.33
CA ALA A 183 -10.10 9.17 -16.19
C ALA A 183 -8.65 8.95 -16.63
N GLN A 184 -7.71 9.30 -15.77
CA GLN A 184 -6.30 9.10 -16.00
C GLN A 184 -5.84 7.78 -15.34
N GLU A 185 -4.90 7.08 -15.94
CA GLU A 185 -4.42 5.78 -15.49
C GLU A 185 -3.63 5.86 -14.18
N SER A 186 -3.05 7.02 -13.86
CA SER A 186 -2.22 7.21 -12.66
C SER A 186 -2.30 8.64 -12.13
N ALA A 187 -1.89 8.83 -10.86
CA ALA A 187 -1.82 10.15 -10.24
C ALA A 187 -0.85 11.11 -10.97
N PRO A 188 0.35 10.71 -11.43
CA PRO A 188 1.19 11.57 -12.27
C PRO A 188 0.50 12.02 -13.56
N ALA A 189 -0.21 11.13 -14.25
CA ALA A 189 -0.93 11.48 -15.49
C ALA A 189 -2.03 12.53 -15.22
N MET A 190 -2.73 12.42 -14.10
CA MET A 190 -3.71 13.39 -13.63
C MET A 190 -3.08 14.77 -13.38
N LEU A 191 -1.93 14.83 -12.70
CA LEU A 191 -1.18 16.09 -12.47
C LEU A 191 -0.68 16.71 -13.77
N VAL A 192 -0.20 15.90 -14.71
CA VAL A 192 0.20 16.39 -16.05
C VAL A 192 -0.98 16.96 -16.82
N ALA A 193 -2.18 16.35 -16.73
CA ALA A 193 -3.39 16.89 -17.38
C ALA A 193 -3.75 18.30 -16.84
N LEU A 194 -3.60 18.53 -15.54
CA LEU A 194 -3.80 19.84 -14.92
C LEU A 194 -2.69 20.83 -15.29
N ASN A 195 -1.43 20.41 -15.19
CA ASN A 195 -0.27 21.29 -15.51
C ASN A 195 -0.28 21.76 -16.96
N SER A 196 -0.70 20.87 -17.88
CA SER A 196 -0.84 21.19 -19.32
C SER A 196 -2.12 21.98 -19.66
N LYS A 197 -2.93 22.34 -18.66
CA LYS A 197 -4.20 23.05 -18.80
C LYS A 197 -5.22 22.34 -19.69
N ARG A 198 -5.14 21.00 -19.80
CA ARG A 198 -6.17 20.17 -20.46
C ARG A 198 -7.46 20.13 -19.65
N VAL A 199 -7.34 20.32 -18.34
CA VAL A 199 -8.44 20.44 -17.38
C VAL A 199 -8.26 21.70 -16.53
N ASP A 200 -9.36 22.21 -16.01
CA ASP A 200 -9.38 23.40 -15.14
C ASP A 200 -9.01 23.02 -13.69
N PHE A 201 -9.41 21.82 -13.26
CA PHE A 201 -9.11 21.28 -11.93
C PHE A 201 -9.12 19.75 -11.94
N ILE A 202 -8.53 19.17 -10.91
CA ILE A 202 -8.57 17.73 -10.59
C ILE A 202 -9.01 17.55 -9.14
N CYS A 203 -9.55 16.37 -8.82
CA CYS A 203 -9.86 15.95 -7.46
C CYS A 203 -8.80 14.94 -7.00
N THR A 204 -8.32 15.06 -5.77
CA THR A 204 -7.30 14.18 -5.18
C THR A 204 -7.33 14.29 -3.65
N ASP A 205 -6.36 13.70 -2.95
CA ASP A 205 -6.19 13.86 -1.51
C ASP A 205 -5.18 14.96 -1.12
N MET A 206 -5.21 15.35 0.14
CA MET A 206 -4.35 16.41 0.65
C MET A 206 -2.84 16.09 0.54
N PRO A 207 -2.33 14.88 0.90
CA PRO A 207 -0.92 14.57 0.74
C PRO A 207 -0.43 14.69 -0.70
N THR A 208 -1.19 14.16 -1.66
CA THR A 208 -0.88 14.29 -3.10
C THR A 208 -0.87 15.74 -3.53
N ALA A 209 -1.82 16.55 -3.05
CA ALA A 209 -1.88 17.96 -3.37
C ALA A 209 -0.71 18.77 -2.79
N GLN A 210 -0.32 18.50 -1.55
CA GLN A 210 0.85 19.11 -0.90
C GLN A 210 2.13 18.76 -1.66
N ALA A 211 2.29 17.50 -2.05
CA ALA A 211 3.38 17.07 -2.90
C ALA A 211 3.37 17.77 -4.27
N ALA A 212 2.20 17.87 -4.89
CA ALA A 212 2.05 18.47 -6.22
C ALA A 212 2.40 19.95 -6.27
N ILE A 213 2.03 20.76 -5.28
CA ILE A 213 2.34 22.21 -5.28
C ILE A 213 3.84 22.49 -5.09
N ILE A 214 4.61 21.55 -4.57
CA ILE A 214 6.08 21.64 -4.50
C ILE A 214 6.66 21.41 -5.91
N ALA A 215 6.18 20.39 -6.62
CA ALA A 215 6.63 20.03 -7.96
C ALA A 215 6.14 21.01 -9.05
N TYR A 216 4.93 21.51 -8.87
CA TYR A 216 4.23 22.42 -9.80
C TYR A 216 3.82 23.70 -9.05
N PRO A 217 4.72 24.68 -8.86
CA PRO A 217 4.45 25.89 -8.08
C PRO A 217 3.32 26.76 -8.64
N THR A 218 2.90 26.50 -9.87
CA THR A 218 1.74 27.16 -10.51
C THR A 218 0.40 26.61 -10.04
N MET A 219 0.39 25.45 -9.39
CA MET A 219 -0.83 24.85 -8.85
C MET A 219 -1.23 25.48 -7.52
N LYS A 220 -2.51 25.35 -7.20
CA LYS A 220 -3.14 25.82 -5.97
C LYS A 220 -4.09 24.77 -5.44
N ILE A 221 -4.01 24.52 -4.13
CA ILE A 221 -4.96 23.66 -3.40
C ILE A 221 -6.24 24.45 -3.17
N LEU A 222 -7.36 23.80 -3.45
CA LEU A 222 -8.71 24.21 -3.11
C LEU A 222 -9.22 23.22 -2.06
N ASP A 223 -9.18 23.64 -0.80
CA ASP A 223 -9.63 22.86 0.35
C ASP A 223 -10.99 23.36 0.80
N PHE A 224 -11.99 22.51 0.71
CA PHE A 224 -13.38 22.79 1.07
C PHE A 224 -13.80 22.11 2.37
N THR A 225 -12.92 21.35 3.02
CA THR A 225 -13.23 20.50 4.19
C THR A 225 -13.79 21.28 5.39
N SER A 226 -13.50 22.56 5.50
CA SER A 226 -14.03 23.45 6.54
C SER A 226 -15.31 24.20 6.14
N THR A 227 -15.86 23.92 4.96
CA THR A 227 -17.04 24.61 4.41
C THR A 227 -18.28 23.72 4.46
N ASN A 228 -19.47 24.32 4.27
CA ASN A 228 -20.72 23.58 4.09
C ASN A 228 -20.94 23.15 2.63
N ASP A 229 -20.01 23.49 1.73
CA ASP A 229 -20.06 23.21 0.30
C ASP A 229 -18.85 22.37 -0.12
N ASP A 230 -18.79 21.18 0.43
CA ASP A 230 -17.75 20.17 0.22
C ASP A 230 -18.34 18.89 -0.38
N PHE A 231 -17.44 17.98 -0.80
CA PHE A 231 -17.81 16.66 -1.28
C PHE A 231 -18.48 15.83 -0.20
N LYS A 232 -19.57 15.16 -0.57
CA LYS A 232 -20.25 14.19 0.29
C LYS A 232 -19.66 12.82 0.06
N VAL A 233 -18.75 12.42 0.94
CA VAL A 233 -18.10 11.11 0.96
C VAL A 233 -18.21 10.51 2.35
N SER A 234 -18.25 9.18 2.44
CA SER A 234 -18.21 8.50 3.74
C SER A 234 -16.79 8.56 4.33
N GLN A 235 -16.67 8.39 5.65
CA GLN A 235 -15.35 8.26 6.29
C GLN A 235 -14.60 7.01 5.77
N GLU A 236 -15.32 5.94 5.46
CA GLU A 236 -14.76 4.70 4.91
C GLU A 236 -14.14 4.94 3.53
N ASP A 237 -14.78 5.76 2.70
CA ASP A 237 -14.29 6.08 1.35
C ASP A 237 -12.99 6.90 1.34
N ILE A 238 -12.67 7.59 2.43
CA ILE A 238 -11.45 8.42 2.54
C ILE A 238 -10.39 7.80 3.45
N ASN A 239 -10.75 6.84 4.30
CA ASN A 239 -9.80 6.10 5.12
C ASN A 239 -8.97 5.15 4.27
N ILE A 240 -7.67 5.11 4.51
CA ILE A 240 -6.71 4.32 3.73
C ILE A 240 -6.27 3.11 4.54
N GLY A 241 -6.45 1.91 3.97
CA GLY A 241 -6.15 0.64 4.63
C GLY A 241 -5.28 -0.29 3.80
N VAL A 242 -4.68 -1.27 4.46
CA VAL A 242 -3.96 -2.37 3.80
C VAL A 242 -4.99 -3.39 3.34
N SER A 243 -5.03 -3.68 2.04
CA SER A 243 -5.91 -4.74 1.53
C SER A 243 -5.21 -6.11 1.57
N VAL A 244 -5.94 -7.12 2.04
CA VAL A 244 -5.48 -8.49 2.24
C VAL A 244 -6.53 -9.44 1.65
N SER A 245 -6.09 -10.61 1.18
CA SER A 245 -7.03 -11.62 0.69
C SER A 245 -7.98 -12.09 1.80
N LYS A 246 -9.28 -12.19 1.51
CA LYS A 246 -10.28 -12.80 2.40
C LYS A 246 -9.94 -14.24 2.82
N LYS A 247 -9.02 -14.88 2.09
CA LYS A 247 -8.52 -16.23 2.43
C LYS A 247 -7.43 -16.20 3.51
N ASN A 248 -6.95 -15.01 3.91
CA ASN A 248 -5.87 -14.87 4.89
C ASN A 248 -6.23 -13.88 6.02
N PRO A 249 -7.30 -14.13 6.80
CA PRO A 249 -7.73 -13.22 7.88
C PRO A 249 -6.68 -13.11 9.00
N GLU A 250 -5.81 -14.13 9.16
CA GLU A 250 -4.75 -14.06 10.17
C GLU A 250 -3.70 -12.99 9.83
N LEU A 251 -3.41 -12.75 8.56
CA LEU A 251 -2.52 -11.65 8.15
C LEU A 251 -3.17 -10.30 8.43
N THR A 252 -4.47 -10.14 8.13
CA THR A 252 -5.22 -8.91 8.47
C THR A 252 -5.16 -8.63 9.98
N LYS A 253 -5.39 -9.65 10.81
CA LYS A 253 -5.30 -9.55 12.27
C LYS A 253 -3.90 -9.20 12.75
N ALA A 254 -2.87 -9.82 12.17
CA ALA A 254 -1.47 -9.56 12.53
C ALA A 254 -1.07 -8.12 12.18
N ILE A 255 -1.44 -7.62 10.99
CA ILE A 255 -1.18 -6.23 10.58
C ILE A 255 -1.94 -5.26 11.49
N ASN A 256 -3.22 -5.54 11.81
CA ASN A 256 -3.98 -4.71 12.75
C ASN A 256 -3.31 -4.63 14.12
N GLY A 257 -2.70 -5.73 14.60
CA GLY A 257 -1.91 -5.73 15.84
C GLY A 257 -0.71 -4.77 15.78
N VAL A 258 -0.07 -4.64 14.62
CA VAL A 258 1.01 -3.66 14.42
C VAL A 258 0.44 -2.23 14.37
N LEU A 259 -0.60 -1.99 13.57
CA LEU A 259 -1.21 -0.66 13.41
C LEU A 259 -1.75 -0.11 14.74
N ALA A 260 -2.28 -0.96 15.61
CA ALA A 260 -2.77 -0.58 16.93
C ALA A 260 -1.65 -0.05 17.88
N THR A 261 -0.38 -0.22 17.54
CA THR A 261 0.74 0.35 18.29
C THR A 261 1.11 1.76 17.86
N LEU A 262 0.49 2.28 16.81
CA LEU A 262 0.75 3.59 16.22
C LEU A 262 -0.37 4.57 16.55
N THR A 263 0.00 5.83 16.64
CA THR A 263 -0.92 6.96 16.83
C THR A 263 -1.15 7.71 15.51
N VAL A 264 -2.14 8.59 15.48
CA VAL A 264 -2.35 9.49 14.33
C VAL A 264 -1.14 10.40 14.10
N ASP A 265 -0.46 10.82 15.16
CA ASP A 265 0.75 11.64 15.06
C ASP A 265 1.90 10.87 14.42
N ASP A 266 2.04 9.56 14.69
CA ASP A 266 3.03 8.70 14.03
C ASP A 266 2.74 8.60 12.51
N PHE A 267 1.47 8.43 12.12
CA PHE A 267 1.05 8.41 10.72
C PHE A 267 1.37 9.73 10.02
N ASN A 268 1.05 10.86 10.66
CA ASN A 268 1.32 12.19 10.10
C ASN A 268 2.82 12.44 9.97
N ALA A 269 3.63 12.11 10.98
CA ALA A 269 5.08 12.28 10.94
C ALA A 269 5.73 11.46 9.80
N MET A 270 5.24 10.25 9.54
CA MET A 270 5.70 9.44 8.42
C MET A 270 5.31 10.07 7.07
N MET A 271 4.10 10.63 6.95
CA MET A 271 3.65 11.30 5.74
C MET A 271 4.45 12.58 5.47
N ASP A 272 4.66 13.42 6.49
CA ASP A 272 5.48 14.63 6.40
C ASP A 272 6.91 14.29 5.96
N LYS A 273 7.47 13.20 6.48
CA LYS A 273 8.78 12.70 6.03
C LYS A 273 8.75 12.33 4.55
N ALA A 274 7.73 11.61 4.09
CA ALA A 274 7.59 11.22 2.69
C ALA A 274 7.51 12.46 1.79
N ILE A 275 6.66 13.43 2.13
CA ILE A 275 6.50 14.69 1.39
C ILE A 275 7.83 15.45 1.30
N SER A 276 8.60 15.49 2.40
CA SER A 276 9.86 16.26 2.46
C SER A 276 10.97 15.73 1.57
N VAL A 277 10.94 14.45 1.18
CA VAL A 277 12.03 13.78 0.44
C VAL A 277 11.59 13.23 -0.93
N GLN A 278 10.36 13.47 -1.33
CA GLN A 278 9.85 12.98 -2.61
C GLN A 278 10.62 13.55 -3.80
N PRO A 279 10.74 12.81 -4.92
CA PRO A 279 11.56 13.24 -6.07
C PRO A 279 11.00 14.46 -6.81
N LEU A 280 9.70 14.73 -6.65
CA LEU A 280 9.05 15.90 -7.26
C LEU A 280 9.45 17.24 -6.62
N SER A 281 10.16 17.20 -5.49
CA SER A 281 10.62 18.40 -4.77
C SER A 281 12.02 18.89 -5.19
N LYS A 282 12.62 18.30 -6.24
CA LYS A 282 13.98 18.64 -6.71
C LYS A 282 13.95 19.34 -8.06
#